data_e04fec1024e7a409205f69b238fe9b6c
#
_entry.id   e04fec1024e7a409205f69b238fe9b6c
#
_cell.length_a   1.000
_cell.length_b   1.000
_cell.length_c   1.000
_cell.angle_alpha   90.00
_cell.angle_beta   90.00
_cell.angle_gamma   90.00
#
_symmetry.space_group_name_H-M   'P 1'
#
loop_
_entity.id
_entity.type
_entity.pdbx_description
1 polymer ?
#
loop_
_entity_poly.entity_id
_entity_poly.type
_entity_poly.pdbx_seq_one_letter_code
_entity_poly.pdbx_strand_id
1 'polypeptide(L)'
;MKKLLAAALLTASIVGVGTPASADKVKLNMPSTFPGSLVQLGQAGVRFQDTVNEISGGDIEVKFFEPKALVPPLEIFDAVANGSVDAGWSVAGYWGSKNSAFNLFAAVPFGPAAGEYIAWMWYGGGEKMMNDLYNPYGIQSLVCGIIAPEASGWFRKEINSPDDLKGLKMRFFGLGAKAMQKLGVDTQLLAGGDIYPALERGTIDATEFSMPAIDQNLGFYNIAKHYYFPGWHQQSTIQELLVNKKTWDGMTDQQRAIISVACKANVANQLAEGEAIQGKALAEMEAAGVTIHTWSPEMLAAFSGAWDEVAAEEIAANPDFANVYGNLNEFRKGYAQWKDLGYLK
;
A
#
# COMPACT_ATOMS: atom_id res chain seq x y z
N MET A 1 -57.62 -74.38 -9.93
CA MET A 1 -56.80 -73.64 -8.90
C MET A 1 -55.57 -73.14 -9.61
N LYS A 2 -55.56 -71.86 -10.01
CA LYS A 2 -54.44 -71.24 -10.69
C LYS A 2 -53.86 -70.17 -9.74
N LYS A 3 -52.58 -70.35 -9.29
CA LYS A 3 -51.86 -69.39 -8.50
C LYS A 3 -51.21 -68.36 -9.42
N LEU A 4 -51.60 -67.10 -9.29
CA LEU A 4 -50.92 -65.97 -9.90
C LEU A 4 -49.77 -65.53 -8.98
N LEU A 5 -48.53 -65.56 -9.52
CA LEU A 5 -47.39 -64.91 -8.90
C LEU A 5 -47.33 -63.46 -9.44
N ALA A 6 -47.41 -62.48 -8.54
CA ALA A 6 -47.15 -61.09 -8.86
C ALA A 6 -45.65 -60.81 -8.65
N ALA A 7 -44.92 -60.45 -9.70
CA ALA A 7 -43.55 -60.00 -9.61
C ALA A 7 -43.54 -58.47 -9.38
N ALA A 8 -43.04 -57.99 -8.25
CA ALA A 8 -42.83 -56.60 -7.94
C ALA A 8 -41.46 -56.16 -8.52
N LEU A 9 -41.47 -55.31 -9.53
CA LEU A 9 -40.26 -54.62 -10.02
C LEU A 9 -39.95 -53.47 -9.08
N LEU A 10 -38.83 -53.58 -8.35
CA LEU A 10 -38.22 -52.46 -7.64
C LEU A 10 -37.39 -51.64 -8.64
N THR A 11 -37.89 -50.46 -8.99
CA THR A 11 -37.08 -49.45 -9.74
C THR A 11 -36.19 -48.72 -8.73
N ALA A 12 -34.91 -49.05 -8.72
CA ALA A 12 -33.86 -48.28 -7.99
C ALA A 12 -33.60 -46.96 -8.72
N SER A 13 -34.10 -45.85 -8.13
CA SER A 13 -33.74 -44.51 -8.60
C SER A 13 -32.30 -44.22 -8.16
N ILE A 14 -31.36 -44.24 -9.11
CA ILE A 14 -29.99 -43.78 -8.89
C ILE A 14 -30.08 -42.25 -8.82
N VAL A 15 -30.03 -41.71 -7.59
CA VAL A 15 -29.78 -40.29 -7.34
C VAL A 15 -28.31 -40.07 -7.73
N GLY A 16 -28.10 -39.51 -8.91
CA GLY A 16 -26.78 -39.07 -9.34
C GLY A 16 -26.30 -38.00 -8.41
N VAL A 17 -25.38 -38.34 -7.51
CA VAL A 17 -24.60 -37.36 -6.76
C VAL A 17 -23.71 -36.69 -7.83
N GLY A 18 -24.17 -35.51 -8.30
CA GLY A 18 -23.34 -34.67 -9.15
C GLY A 18 -22.04 -34.37 -8.38
N THR A 19 -20.92 -34.83 -8.89
CA THR A 19 -19.60 -34.37 -8.41
C THR A 19 -19.59 -32.83 -8.53
N PRO A 20 -19.30 -32.11 -7.46
CA PRO A 20 -19.12 -30.67 -7.58
C PRO A 20 -18.08 -30.41 -8.67
N ALA A 21 -18.44 -29.59 -9.66
CA ALA A 21 -17.49 -29.16 -10.67
C ALA A 21 -16.33 -28.53 -9.92
N SER A 22 -15.15 -29.14 -10.03
CA SER A 22 -13.93 -28.52 -9.50
C SER A 22 -13.78 -27.17 -10.19
N ALA A 23 -13.77 -26.10 -9.43
CA ALA A 23 -13.47 -24.79 -9.98
C ALA A 23 -12.06 -24.85 -10.61
N ASP A 24 -11.87 -24.16 -11.71
CA ASP A 24 -10.54 -24.08 -12.32
C ASP A 24 -9.54 -23.46 -11.34
N LYS A 25 -8.35 -24.03 -11.30
CA LYS A 25 -7.24 -23.51 -10.48
C LYS A 25 -6.89 -22.10 -10.94
N VAL A 26 -6.89 -21.16 -9.99
CA VAL A 26 -6.48 -19.78 -10.23
C VAL A 26 -4.96 -19.67 -10.10
N LYS A 27 -4.31 -19.02 -11.07
CA LYS A 27 -2.88 -18.67 -10.99
C LYS A 27 -2.73 -17.15 -10.96
N LEU A 28 -1.92 -16.65 -10.03
CA LEU A 28 -1.63 -15.23 -9.88
C LEU A 28 -0.12 -15.01 -9.94
N ASN A 29 0.40 -14.69 -11.13
CA ASN A 29 1.76 -14.19 -11.28
C ASN A 29 1.78 -12.75 -10.78
N MET A 30 2.43 -12.51 -9.65
CA MET A 30 2.38 -11.27 -8.88
C MET A 30 3.76 -10.61 -8.80
N PRO A 31 4.18 -9.79 -9.79
CA PRO A 31 5.35 -8.94 -9.65
C PRO A 31 5.15 -7.93 -8.53
N SER A 32 6.23 -7.61 -7.84
CA SER A 32 6.25 -6.67 -6.73
C SER A 32 7.05 -5.42 -7.07
N THR A 33 6.61 -4.29 -6.50
CA THR A 33 7.38 -3.04 -6.48
C THR A 33 8.56 -3.13 -5.50
N PHE A 34 8.48 -4.04 -4.53
CA PHE A 34 9.42 -4.18 -3.43
C PHE A 34 10.11 -5.54 -3.45
N PRO A 35 11.44 -5.62 -3.22
CA PRO A 35 12.13 -6.90 -3.07
C PRO A 35 11.51 -7.75 -1.95
N GLY A 36 11.37 -9.07 -2.17
CA GLY A 36 10.79 -9.99 -1.19
C GLY A 36 11.58 -10.04 0.13
N SER A 37 12.86 -9.68 0.11
CA SER A 37 13.70 -9.55 1.30
C SER A 37 13.49 -8.24 2.08
N LEU A 38 12.85 -7.23 1.49
CA LEU A 38 12.63 -5.94 2.15
C LEU A 38 11.60 -6.10 3.25
N VAL A 39 12.03 -5.85 4.48
CA VAL A 39 11.20 -5.94 5.69
C VAL A 39 9.91 -5.13 5.50
N GLN A 40 8.82 -5.60 6.07
CA GLN A 40 7.49 -5.02 5.93
C GLN A 40 6.96 -5.03 4.48
N LEU A 41 7.54 -4.28 3.57
CA LEU A 41 6.98 -4.00 2.24
C LEU A 41 6.99 -5.22 1.33
N GLY A 42 8.13 -5.86 1.13
CA GLY A 42 8.26 -7.05 0.28
C GLY A 42 7.87 -8.33 1.00
N GLN A 43 8.31 -8.47 2.26
CA GLN A 43 7.98 -9.63 3.08
C GLN A 43 6.48 -9.82 3.28
N ALA A 44 5.71 -8.73 3.34
CA ALA A 44 4.25 -8.83 3.40
C ALA A 44 3.65 -9.44 2.12
N GLY A 45 4.22 -9.15 0.94
CA GLY A 45 3.80 -9.78 -0.33
C GLY A 45 4.13 -11.27 -0.38
N VAL A 46 5.30 -11.67 0.14
CA VAL A 46 5.68 -13.09 0.28
C VAL A 46 4.77 -13.80 1.28
N ARG A 47 4.51 -13.19 2.43
CA ARG A 47 3.58 -13.72 3.44
C ARG A 47 2.16 -13.91 2.88
N PHE A 48 1.68 -12.95 2.09
CA PHE A 48 0.39 -13.07 1.40
C PHE A 48 0.39 -14.28 0.46
N GLN A 49 1.42 -14.44 -0.38
CA GLN A 49 1.58 -15.59 -1.26
C GLN A 49 1.50 -16.91 -0.47
N ASP A 50 2.31 -17.04 0.59
CA ASP A 50 2.42 -18.27 1.36
C ASP A 50 1.09 -18.61 2.05
N THR A 51 0.43 -17.57 2.63
CA THR A 51 -0.88 -17.74 3.27
C THR A 51 -1.95 -18.23 2.28
N VAL A 52 -2.06 -17.60 1.10
CA VAL A 52 -3.07 -18.00 0.10
C VAL A 52 -2.78 -19.40 -0.42
N ASN A 53 -1.53 -19.71 -0.72
CA ASN A 53 -1.13 -21.04 -1.21
C ASN A 53 -1.44 -22.13 -0.19
N GLU A 54 -1.25 -21.85 1.11
CA GLU A 54 -1.56 -22.80 2.20
C GLU A 54 -3.06 -23.00 2.37
N ILE A 55 -3.83 -21.90 2.55
CA ILE A 55 -5.24 -22.02 2.95
C ILE A 55 -6.19 -22.34 1.80
N SER A 56 -5.77 -22.17 0.54
CA SER A 56 -6.60 -22.49 -0.64
C SER A 56 -6.67 -23.98 -0.94
N GLY A 57 -5.86 -24.82 -0.29
CA GLY A 57 -5.82 -26.24 -0.59
C GLY A 57 -5.40 -26.59 -2.03
N GLY A 58 -4.76 -25.65 -2.72
CA GLY A 58 -4.30 -25.81 -4.11
C GLY A 58 -5.23 -25.22 -5.18
N ASP A 59 -6.36 -24.63 -4.78
CA ASP A 59 -7.30 -23.98 -5.71
C ASP A 59 -6.77 -22.64 -6.23
N ILE A 60 -5.88 -21.99 -5.47
CA ILE A 60 -5.21 -20.75 -5.87
C ILE A 60 -3.70 -20.94 -5.73
N GLU A 61 -2.97 -20.53 -6.76
CA GLU A 61 -1.51 -20.51 -6.77
C GLU A 61 -1.04 -19.07 -6.99
N VAL A 62 -0.54 -18.44 -5.92
CA VAL A 62 0.12 -17.12 -6.02
C VAL A 62 1.61 -17.33 -6.17
N LYS A 63 2.23 -16.64 -7.12
CA LYS A 63 3.67 -16.62 -7.31
C LYS A 63 4.19 -15.19 -7.26
N PHE A 64 4.93 -14.87 -6.21
CA PHE A 64 5.62 -13.60 -6.04
C PHE A 64 6.82 -13.51 -6.98
N PHE A 65 7.02 -12.37 -7.60
CA PHE A 65 8.18 -12.10 -8.44
C PHE A 65 8.90 -10.84 -7.96
N GLU A 66 10.21 -10.92 -7.88
CA GLU A 66 11.08 -9.80 -7.53
C GLU A 66 10.91 -8.61 -8.49
N PRO A 67 11.18 -7.39 -8.03
CA PRO A 67 11.18 -6.20 -8.90
C PRO A 67 12.02 -6.41 -10.15
N LYS A 68 11.50 -5.99 -11.30
CA LYS A 68 12.14 -6.13 -12.63
C LYS A 68 12.21 -7.57 -13.18
N ALA A 69 11.72 -8.59 -12.46
CA ALA A 69 11.73 -9.96 -12.95
C ALA A 69 10.74 -10.20 -14.11
N LEU A 70 9.57 -9.59 -14.07
CA LEU A 70 8.56 -9.64 -15.13
C LEU A 70 8.38 -8.29 -15.81
N VAL A 71 8.22 -7.24 -15.01
CA VAL A 71 7.98 -5.86 -15.46
C VAL A 71 8.75 -4.88 -14.57
N PRO A 72 9.08 -3.68 -15.06
CA PRO A 72 9.59 -2.61 -14.22
C PRO A 72 8.59 -2.26 -13.08
N PRO A 73 9.07 -1.94 -11.87
CA PRO A 73 8.19 -1.71 -10.71
C PRO A 73 7.08 -0.68 -10.93
N LEU A 74 7.37 0.42 -11.63
CA LEU A 74 6.39 1.48 -11.88
C LEU A 74 5.47 1.21 -13.08
N GLU A 75 5.61 0.06 -13.74
CA GLU A 75 4.76 -0.40 -14.86
C GLU A 75 3.80 -1.53 -14.46
N ILE A 76 3.81 -1.96 -13.19
CA ILE A 76 2.96 -3.04 -12.68
C ILE A 76 1.47 -2.74 -12.93
N PHE A 77 1.03 -1.50 -12.72
CA PHE A 77 -0.35 -1.09 -12.99
C PHE A 77 -0.78 -1.43 -14.43
N ASP A 78 0.02 -1.00 -15.41
CA ASP A 78 -0.31 -1.21 -16.81
C ASP A 78 -0.25 -2.70 -17.20
N ALA A 79 0.68 -3.45 -16.63
CA ALA A 79 0.80 -4.89 -16.85
C ALA A 79 -0.38 -5.67 -16.29
N VAL A 80 -0.89 -5.30 -15.10
CA VAL A 80 -2.12 -5.88 -14.53
C VAL A 80 -3.34 -5.45 -15.34
N ALA A 81 -3.45 -4.17 -15.70
CA ALA A 81 -4.58 -3.62 -16.45
C ALA A 81 -4.79 -4.34 -17.79
N ASN A 82 -3.71 -4.57 -18.53
CA ASN A 82 -3.76 -5.23 -19.86
C ASN A 82 -3.71 -6.76 -19.80
N GLY A 83 -3.55 -7.36 -18.60
CA GLY A 83 -3.51 -8.81 -18.40
C GLY A 83 -2.17 -9.46 -18.77
N SER A 84 -1.09 -8.70 -18.93
CA SER A 84 0.27 -9.27 -19.12
C SER A 84 0.77 -10.00 -17.87
N VAL A 85 0.26 -9.62 -16.68
CA VAL A 85 0.40 -10.31 -15.42
C VAL A 85 -0.97 -10.41 -14.74
N ASP A 86 -1.15 -11.40 -13.87
CA ASP A 86 -2.44 -11.67 -13.24
C ASP A 86 -2.74 -10.77 -12.05
N ALA A 87 -1.69 -10.39 -11.32
CA ALA A 87 -1.75 -9.58 -10.11
C ALA A 87 -0.53 -8.68 -9.98
N GLY A 88 -0.50 -7.81 -8.95
CA GLY A 88 0.64 -6.97 -8.62
C GLY A 88 0.63 -6.59 -7.14
N TRP A 89 1.81 -6.50 -6.52
CA TRP A 89 2.01 -6.07 -5.15
C TRP A 89 2.66 -4.70 -5.11
N SER A 90 1.93 -3.68 -4.61
CA SER A 90 2.38 -2.29 -4.71
C SER A 90 1.71 -1.36 -3.69
N VAL A 91 1.78 -0.05 -3.95
CA VAL A 91 1.06 1.03 -3.27
C VAL A 91 0.46 1.99 -4.30
N ALA A 92 -0.76 2.43 -4.07
CA ALA A 92 -1.55 3.21 -5.03
C ALA A 92 -0.90 4.55 -5.43
N GLY A 93 -0.08 5.14 -4.58
CA GLY A 93 0.57 6.42 -4.86
C GLY A 93 1.57 6.40 -6.02
N TYR A 94 2.05 5.22 -6.45
CA TYR A 94 2.87 5.12 -7.67
C TYR A 94 2.09 5.43 -8.95
N TRP A 95 0.78 5.39 -8.89
CA TRP A 95 -0.12 5.63 -10.02
C TRP A 95 -0.68 7.06 -10.07
N GLY A 96 -0.21 7.94 -9.18
CA GLY A 96 -0.68 9.33 -9.08
C GLY A 96 -0.58 10.15 -10.38
N SER A 97 0.32 9.80 -11.30
CA SER A 97 0.40 10.40 -12.62
C SER A 97 -0.75 10.01 -13.56
N LYS A 98 -1.41 8.87 -13.32
CA LYS A 98 -2.59 8.43 -14.09
C LYS A 98 -3.86 9.13 -13.60
N ASN A 99 -4.02 9.21 -12.29
CA ASN A 99 -5.06 9.97 -11.62
C ASN A 99 -4.59 10.29 -10.20
N SER A 100 -4.55 11.56 -9.84
CA SER A 100 -4.02 11.99 -8.55
C SER A 100 -4.81 11.46 -7.35
N ALA A 101 -6.08 11.06 -7.55
CA ALA A 101 -6.90 10.43 -6.53
C ALA A 101 -6.33 9.08 -6.04
N PHE A 102 -5.53 8.36 -6.84
CA PHE A 102 -4.88 7.12 -6.39
C PHE A 102 -4.00 7.36 -5.16
N ASN A 103 -3.36 8.52 -5.05
CA ASN A 103 -2.54 8.84 -3.89
C ASN A 103 -3.32 8.77 -2.57
N LEU A 104 -4.63 9.11 -2.59
CA LEU A 104 -5.48 9.11 -1.40
C LEU A 104 -5.76 7.72 -0.84
N PHE A 105 -5.43 6.67 -1.58
CA PHE A 105 -5.49 5.26 -1.17
C PHE A 105 -4.11 4.68 -0.80
N ALA A 106 -3.08 5.50 -0.83
CA ALA A 106 -1.75 5.16 -0.32
C ALA A 106 -1.46 5.91 0.98
N ALA A 107 -1.29 7.23 0.89
CA ALA A 107 -0.99 8.08 2.03
C ALA A 107 -1.48 9.52 1.79
N VAL A 108 -1.79 10.22 2.85
CA VAL A 108 -2.28 11.61 2.79
C VAL A 108 -1.45 12.47 3.75
N PRO A 109 -0.87 13.59 3.29
CA PRO A 109 -0.16 14.50 4.20
C PRO A 109 -1.08 14.98 5.33
N PHE A 110 -0.59 14.97 6.58
CA PHE A 110 -1.37 15.23 7.81
C PHE A 110 -2.64 14.37 7.91
N GLY A 111 -2.60 13.21 7.26
CA GLY A 111 -3.72 12.30 7.08
C GLY A 111 -4.00 11.39 8.28
N PRO A 112 -4.76 10.32 8.06
CA PRO A 112 -5.13 9.38 9.10
C PRO A 112 -3.94 8.53 9.56
N ALA A 113 -3.89 8.20 10.85
CA ALA A 113 -3.09 7.11 11.35
C ALA A 113 -3.70 5.75 10.93
N ALA A 114 -2.94 4.66 11.06
CA ALA A 114 -3.31 3.34 10.52
C ALA A 114 -4.71 2.86 10.93
N GLY A 115 -5.09 2.97 12.21
CA GLY A 115 -6.42 2.56 12.67
C GLY A 115 -7.56 3.37 12.07
N GLU A 116 -7.40 4.70 11.97
CA GLU A 116 -8.35 5.60 11.33
C GLU A 116 -8.49 5.30 9.84
N TYR A 117 -7.35 5.03 9.17
CA TYR A 117 -7.31 4.78 7.74
C TYR A 117 -8.00 3.46 7.37
N ILE A 118 -7.69 2.37 8.08
CA ILE A 118 -8.34 1.08 7.89
C ILE A 118 -9.84 1.17 8.19
N ALA A 119 -10.24 1.92 9.23
CA ALA A 119 -11.65 2.14 9.54
C ALA A 119 -12.38 2.86 8.39
N TRP A 120 -11.75 3.88 7.79
CA TRP A 120 -12.29 4.55 6.61
C TRP A 120 -12.38 3.59 5.41
N MET A 121 -11.32 2.85 5.12
CA MET A 121 -11.30 1.93 3.99
C MET A 121 -12.42 0.90 4.08
N TRP A 122 -12.59 0.23 5.22
CA TRP A 122 -13.52 -0.89 5.34
C TRP A 122 -14.94 -0.50 5.74
N TYR A 123 -15.14 0.64 6.41
CA TYR A 123 -16.44 1.07 6.95
C TYR A 123 -16.85 2.48 6.54
N GLY A 124 -15.93 3.30 6.05
CA GLY A 124 -16.18 4.68 5.61
C GLY A 124 -16.42 4.83 4.10
N GLY A 125 -16.40 3.72 3.35
CA GLY A 125 -16.61 3.73 1.90
C GLY A 125 -15.32 3.79 1.05
N GLY A 126 -14.15 3.87 1.67
CA GLY A 126 -12.86 4.00 0.98
C GLY A 126 -12.57 2.87 0.00
N GLU A 127 -12.78 1.60 0.39
CA GLU A 127 -12.53 0.44 -0.48
C GLU A 127 -13.43 0.43 -1.72
N LYS A 128 -14.70 0.86 -1.57
CA LYS A 128 -15.60 1.03 -2.71
C LYS A 128 -15.09 2.11 -3.66
N MET A 129 -14.76 3.29 -3.14
CA MET A 129 -14.24 4.40 -3.94
C MET A 129 -12.93 4.06 -4.63
N MET A 130 -12.04 3.31 -3.96
CA MET A 130 -10.82 2.78 -4.54
C MET A 130 -11.14 1.92 -5.77
N ASN A 131 -12.07 0.98 -5.65
CA ASN A 131 -12.43 0.11 -6.75
C ASN A 131 -13.23 0.82 -7.86
N ASP A 132 -14.06 1.81 -7.53
CA ASP A 132 -14.70 2.67 -8.54
C ASP A 132 -13.64 3.39 -9.41
N LEU A 133 -12.48 3.73 -8.84
CA LEU A 133 -11.36 4.34 -9.56
C LEU A 133 -10.52 3.33 -10.36
N TYR A 134 -10.29 2.11 -9.84
CA TYR A 134 -9.48 1.07 -10.48
C TYR A 134 -10.23 0.28 -11.57
N ASN A 135 -11.51 -0.01 -11.37
CA ASN A 135 -12.29 -0.87 -12.25
C ASN A 135 -12.34 -0.40 -13.72
N PRO A 136 -12.43 0.91 -14.04
CA PRO A 136 -12.36 1.39 -15.43
C PRO A 136 -11.04 1.03 -16.14
N TYR A 137 -9.96 0.80 -15.38
CA TYR A 137 -8.68 0.34 -15.92
C TYR A 137 -8.57 -1.19 -16.04
N GLY A 138 -9.63 -1.93 -15.69
CA GLY A 138 -9.60 -3.40 -15.73
C GLY A 138 -8.85 -4.01 -14.53
N ILE A 139 -8.82 -3.33 -13.40
CA ILE A 139 -8.16 -3.77 -12.17
C ILE A 139 -9.17 -3.86 -11.02
N GLN A 140 -9.08 -4.92 -10.23
CA GLN A 140 -9.64 -5.02 -8.88
C GLN A 140 -8.51 -4.78 -7.89
N SER A 141 -8.65 -3.81 -6.98
CA SER A 141 -7.68 -3.56 -5.93
C SER A 141 -8.21 -3.98 -4.55
N LEU A 142 -7.33 -4.53 -3.72
CA LEU A 142 -7.64 -4.91 -2.34
C LEU A 142 -6.62 -4.26 -1.39
N VAL A 143 -7.09 -3.77 -0.25
CA VAL A 143 -6.23 -3.39 0.88
C VAL A 143 -5.61 -4.66 1.45
N CYS A 144 -4.31 -4.83 1.24
CA CYS A 144 -3.62 -6.08 1.58
C CYS A 144 -2.43 -5.89 2.53
N GLY A 145 -2.18 -4.67 2.95
CA GLY A 145 -1.20 -4.31 3.96
C GLY A 145 -1.38 -2.86 4.42
N ILE A 146 -0.79 -2.54 5.56
CA ILE A 146 -0.66 -1.18 6.05
C ILE A 146 0.58 -1.08 6.93
N ILE A 147 1.34 -0.02 6.75
CA ILE A 147 2.43 0.34 7.65
C ILE A 147 2.05 1.52 8.54
N ALA A 148 2.64 1.56 9.72
CA ALA A 148 2.50 2.63 10.71
C ALA A 148 3.23 3.91 10.25
N PRO A 149 3.31 4.98 11.06
CA PRO A 149 3.93 6.24 10.66
C PRO A 149 5.35 6.08 10.15
N GLU A 150 5.66 6.84 9.11
CA GLU A 150 7.00 6.89 8.52
C GLU A 150 7.84 8.03 9.09
N ALA A 151 9.12 8.04 8.73
CA ALA A 151 9.99 9.19 8.91
C ALA A 151 9.78 10.20 7.77
N SER A 152 10.14 11.45 7.99
CA SER A 152 10.10 12.50 6.96
C SER A 152 11.19 12.38 5.91
N GLY A 153 12.29 11.72 6.25
CA GLY A 153 13.35 11.44 5.29
C GLY A 153 14.77 11.67 5.80
N TRP A 154 15.70 11.40 4.91
CA TRP A 154 17.15 11.39 5.05
C TRP A 154 17.77 12.57 4.32
N PHE A 155 18.62 13.31 5.03
CA PHE A 155 19.29 14.49 4.49
C PHE A 155 20.80 14.37 4.72
N ARG A 156 21.59 14.83 3.73
CA ARG A 156 23.05 14.91 3.88
C ARG A 156 23.50 16.04 4.79
N LYS A 157 22.67 17.07 4.91
CA LYS A 157 22.88 18.24 5.76
C LYS A 157 21.71 18.42 6.69
N GLU A 158 21.95 19.05 7.80
CA GLU A 158 20.90 19.45 8.73
C GLU A 158 19.97 20.49 8.08
N ILE A 159 18.69 20.36 8.32
CA ILE A 159 17.63 21.27 7.84
C ILE A 159 17.05 21.99 9.07
N ASN A 160 17.29 23.28 9.15
CA ASN A 160 16.92 24.09 10.31
C ASN A 160 15.74 25.03 10.03
N SER A 161 15.48 25.33 8.74
CA SER A 161 14.45 26.27 8.31
C SER A 161 13.87 25.87 6.96
N PRO A 162 12.69 26.41 6.56
CA PRO A 162 12.15 26.20 5.22
C PRO A 162 13.07 26.66 4.09
N ASP A 163 13.94 27.63 4.36
CA ASP A 163 14.91 28.14 3.35
C ASP A 163 15.97 27.08 3.00
N ASP A 164 16.30 26.17 3.90
CA ASP A 164 17.28 25.09 3.66
C ASP A 164 16.74 24.03 2.68
N LEU A 165 15.45 24.03 2.41
CA LEU A 165 14.80 23.12 1.43
C LEU A 165 14.93 23.61 -0.01
N LYS A 166 15.15 24.92 -0.22
CA LYS A 166 15.16 25.52 -1.57
C LYS A 166 16.28 24.96 -2.44
N GLY A 167 15.90 24.44 -3.61
CA GLY A 167 16.82 23.88 -4.58
C GLY A 167 17.36 22.49 -4.21
N LEU A 168 16.90 21.89 -3.11
CA LEU A 168 17.27 20.53 -2.72
C LEU A 168 16.72 19.53 -3.73
N LYS A 169 17.55 18.64 -4.23
CA LYS A 169 17.12 17.53 -5.10
C LYS A 169 16.75 16.34 -4.22
N MET A 170 15.48 15.98 -4.21
CA MET A 170 14.98 14.96 -3.29
C MET A 170 14.12 13.92 -4.00
N ARG A 171 14.37 12.64 -3.72
CA ARG A 171 13.37 11.62 -4.03
C ARG A 171 12.22 11.79 -3.06
N PHE A 172 11.01 11.97 -3.61
CA PHE A 172 9.82 12.08 -2.78
C PHE A 172 8.62 11.40 -3.44
N PHE A 173 7.76 10.77 -2.62
CA PHE A 173 6.62 9.96 -3.06
C PHE A 173 5.29 10.70 -2.85
N GLY A 174 4.34 10.45 -3.74
CA GLY A 174 2.95 10.80 -3.55
C GLY A 174 2.66 12.31 -3.44
N LEU A 175 1.65 12.64 -2.66
CA LEU A 175 1.19 14.02 -2.47
C LEU A 175 2.19 14.89 -1.71
N GLY A 176 3.00 14.28 -0.84
CA GLY A 176 4.07 14.98 -0.14
C GLY A 176 5.10 15.60 -1.10
N ALA A 177 5.36 14.97 -2.27
CA ALA A 177 6.23 15.54 -3.28
C ALA A 177 5.73 16.89 -3.78
N LYS A 178 4.43 17.04 -4.02
CA LYS A 178 3.83 18.30 -4.47
C LYS A 178 3.93 19.39 -3.39
N ALA A 179 3.73 19.03 -2.12
CA ALA A 179 3.91 19.97 -1.02
C ALA A 179 5.36 20.44 -0.89
N MET A 180 6.34 19.52 -1.03
CA MET A 180 7.76 19.87 -1.03
C MET A 180 8.15 20.77 -2.21
N GLN A 181 7.54 20.58 -3.39
CA GLN A 181 7.73 21.47 -4.54
C GLN A 181 7.28 22.91 -4.24
N LYS A 182 6.18 23.10 -3.50
CA LYS A 182 5.74 24.44 -3.03
C LYS A 182 6.78 25.13 -2.17
N LEU A 183 7.60 24.35 -1.47
CA LEU A 183 8.69 24.84 -0.62
C LEU A 183 10.03 24.96 -1.38
N GLY A 184 10.02 24.77 -2.69
CA GLY A 184 11.19 24.96 -3.55
C GLY A 184 12.11 23.75 -3.68
N VAL A 185 11.66 22.55 -3.28
CA VAL A 185 12.39 21.29 -3.48
C VAL A 185 12.19 20.79 -4.91
N ASP A 186 13.27 20.35 -5.55
CA ASP A 186 13.22 19.63 -6.84
C ASP A 186 12.99 18.15 -6.58
N THR A 187 11.74 17.70 -6.72
CA THR A 187 11.35 16.32 -6.37
C THR A 187 11.30 15.41 -7.58
N GLN A 188 11.72 14.17 -7.40
CA GLN A 188 11.56 13.11 -8.40
C GLN A 188 11.10 11.81 -7.74
N LEU A 189 10.31 11.01 -8.46
CA LEU A 189 9.89 9.69 -8.05
C LEU A 189 10.89 8.65 -8.56
N LEU A 190 11.43 7.83 -7.64
CA LEU A 190 12.28 6.67 -7.96
C LEU A 190 11.70 5.43 -7.24
N ALA A 191 11.79 4.27 -7.87
CA ALA A 191 11.53 3.01 -7.19
C ALA A 191 12.57 2.75 -6.09
N GLY A 192 12.19 2.03 -5.03
CA GLY A 192 13.04 1.86 -3.83
C GLY A 192 14.47 1.40 -4.11
N GLY A 193 14.63 0.44 -5.01
CA GLY A 193 15.98 -0.07 -5.38
C GLY A 193 16.86 0.90 -6.18
N ASP A 194 16.30 1.99 -6.70
CA ASP A 194 17.03 2.98 -7.49
C ASP A 194 17.47 4.18 -6.62
N ILE A 195 17.00 4.27 -5.36
CA ILE A 195 17.26 5.42 -4.47
C ILE A 195 18.70 5.43 -3.95
N TYR A 196 19.18 4.32 -3.37
CA TYR A 196 20.54 4.25 -2.82
C TYR A 196 21.60 4.63 -3.88
N PRO A 197 21.57 4.07 -5.12
CA PRO A 197 22.50 4.50 -6.17
C PRO A 197 22.39 5.97 -6.55
N ALA A 198 21.19 6.55 -6.50
CA ALA A 198 20.98 7.97 -6.80
C ALA A 198 21.57 8.89 -5.71
N LEU A 199 21.37 8.53 -4.43
CA LEU A 199 22.03 9.17 -3.31
C LEU A 199 23.56 9.05 -3.42
N GLU A 200 24.08 7.84 -3.61
CA GLU A 200 25.52 7.57 -3.66
C GLU A 200 26.23 8.43 -4.73
N ARG A 201 25.64 8.51 -5.92
CA ARG A 201 26.17 9.34 -7.03
C ARG A 201 25.95 10.84 -6.83
N GLY A 202 25.17 11.27 -5.84
CA GLY A 202 24.82 12.67 -5.65
C GLY A 202 23.84 13.21 -6.68
N THR A 203 23.09 12.33 -7.36
CA THR A 203 22.01 12.75 -8.27
C THR A 203 20.84 13.34 -7.48
N ILE A 204 20.64 12.85 -6.25
CA ILE A 204 19.75 13.43 -5.25
C ILE A 204 20.53 13.75 -3.96
N ASP A 205 20.09 14.77 -3.25
CA ASP A 205 20.70 15.25 -2.00
C ASP A 205 20.01 14.64 -0.79
N ALA A 206 18.74 14.27 -0.93
CA ALA A 206 17.89 13.75 0.13
C ALA A 206 16.89 12.74 -0.43
N THR A 207 16.29 11.96 0.46
CA THR A 207 15.20 11.04 0.15
C THR A 207 14.29 10.85 1.34
N GLU A 208 13.00 10.68 1.12
CA GLU A 208 12.15 9.91 2.02
C GLU A 208 11.94 8.52 1.42
N PHE A 209 11.51 7.57 2.24
CA PHE A 209 11.08 6.29 1.72
C PHE A 209 10.04 5.62 2.63
N SER A 210 10.38 5.34 3.92
CA SER A 210 9.44 4.61 4.76
C SER A 210 9.79 4.69 6.27
N MET A 211 9.55 3.58 6.99
CA MET A 211 9.79 3.42 8.42
C MET A 211 11.27 3.13 8.72
N PRO A 212 11.75 3.38 9.95
CA PRO A 212 13.15 3.17 10.32
C PRO A 212 13.73 1.81 9.95
N ALA A 213 13.03 0.71 10.23
CA ALA A 213 13.52 -0.63 9.91
C ALA A 213 13.61 -0.90 8.41
N ILE A 214 12.73 -0.31 7.60
CA ILE A 214 12.73 -0.42 6.14
C ILE A 214 13.90 0.39 5.59
N ASP A 215 14.06 1.62 6.02
CA ASP A 215 15.11 2.53 5.58
C ASP A 215 16.50 2.02 5.97
N GLN A 216 16.63 1.43 7.17
CA GLN A 216 17.83 0.75 7.62
C GLN A 216 18.23 -0.38 6.67
N ASN A 217 17.27 -1.20 6.26
CA ASN A 217 17.49 -2.31 5.33
C ASN A 217 17.96 -1.82 3.94
N LEU A 218 17.55 -0.62 3.53
CA LEU A 218 17.99 0.03 2.29
C LEU A 218 19.32 0.78 2.41
N GLY A 219 19.83 0.99 3.63
CA GLY A 219 21.17 1.51 3.87
C GLY A 219 21.36 3.01 3.66
N PHE A 220 20.30 3.82 3.61
CA PHE A 220 20.40 5.27 3.37
C PHE A 220 21.29 5.98 4.38
N TYR A 221 21.32 5.50 5.63
CA TYR A 221 22.14 6.01 6.72
C TYR A 221 23.65 5.94 6.46
N ASN A 222 24.13 5.16 5.49
CA ASN A 222 25.53 5.15 5.09
C ASN A 222 25.95 6.44 4.37
N ILE A 223 24.98 7.14 3.75
CA ILE A 223 25.22 8.30 2.89
C ILE A 223 24.66 9.58 3.49
N ALA A 224 23.44 9.54 4.04
CA ALA A 224 22.76 10.66 4.66
C ALA A 224 22.64 10.39 6.17
N LYS A 225 23.06 11.35 7.01
CA LYS A 225 23.21 11.16 8.46
C LYS A 225 22.14 11.87 9.28
N HIS A 226 21.32 12.72 8.68
CA HIS A 226 20.27 13.47 9.36
C HIS A 226 18.91 12.84 9.01
N TYR A 227 18.22 12.30 10.01
CA TYR A 227 16.97 11.58 9.88
C TYR A 227 15.85 12.30 10.65
N TYR A 228 14.78 12.68 9.98
CA TYR A 228 13.77 13.61 10.51
C TYR A 228 12.42 12.96 10.76
N PHE A 229 11.76 13.41 11.86
CA PHE A 229 10.44 13.00 12.33
C PHE A 229 9.57 14.20 12.73
N PRO A 230 8.23 14.02 12.82
CA PRO A 230 7.46 12.91 12.29
C PRO A 230 7.33 12.96 10.76
N GLY A 231 6.97 11.83 10.15
CA GLY A 231 6.62 11.76 8.73
C GLY A 231 5.25 12.39 8.48
N TRP A 232 5.21 13.70 8.38
CA TRP A 232 3.99 14.48 8.19
C TRP A 232 3.23 14.11 6.92
N HIS A 233 3.92 13.59 5.92
CA HIS A 233 3.39 13.23 4.61
C HIS A 233 2.74 11.84 4.58
N GLN A 234 3.14 10.93 5.47
CA GLN A 234 2.67 9.55 5.54
C GLN A 234 2.55 9.08 6.99
N GLN A 235 1.41 9.39 7.64
CA GLN A 235 1.09 8.91 8.99
C GLN A 235 0.71 7.43 8.99
N SER A 236 0.42 6.88 7.83
CA SER A 236 0.32 5.46 7.51
C SER A 236 0.28 5.29 6.00
N THR A 237 0.67 4.11 5.51
CA THR A 237 0.65 3.81 4.08
C THR A 237 -0.04 2.47 3.83
N ILE A 238 -1.08 2.49 2.99
CA ILE A 238 -1.78 1.28 2.57
C ILE A 238 -0.98 0.60 1.46
N GLN A 239 -0.75 -0.70 1.60
CA GLN A 239 -0.29 -1.57 0.52
C GLN A 239 -1.47 -2.29 -0.12
N GLU A 240 -1.39 -2.46 -1.42
CA GLU A 240 -2.45 -3.04 -2.21
C GLU A 240 -2.01 -4.29 -2.96
N LEU A 241 -2.97 -5.19 -3.12
CA LEU A 241 -2.95 -6.25 -4.10
C LEU A 241 -3.79 -5.79 -5.30
N LEU A 242 -3.17 -5.62 -6.44
CA LEU A 242 -3.86 -5.44 -7.72
C LEU A 242 -4.14 -6.80 -8.34
N VAL A 243 -5.35 -7.02 -8.86
CA VAL A 243 -5.70 -8.23 -9.60
C VAL A 243 -6.33 -7.81 -10.93
N ASN A 244 -5.93 -8.43 -12.03
CA ASN A 244 -6.59 -8.22 -13.31
C ASN A 244 -8.09 -8.51 -13.15
N LYS A 245 -8.93 -7.56 -13.57
CA LYS A 245 -10.39 -7.62 -13.34
C LYS A 245 -11.05 -8.85 -13.94
N LYS A 246 -10.61 -9.27 -15.13
CA LYS A 246 -11.14 -10.48 -15.77
C LYS A 246 -10.77 -11.73 -14.96
N THR A 247 -9.54 -11.80 -14.44
CA THR A 247 -9.11 -12.89 -13.56
C THR A 247 -9.95 -12.90 -12.28
N TRP A 248 -10.13 -11.73 -11.64
CA TRP A 248 -10.96 -11.59 -10.44
C TRP A 248 -12.40 -12.01 -10.65
N ASP A 249 -13.04 -11.55 -11.73
CA ASP A 249 -14.44 -11.85 -12.04
C ASP A 249 -14.65 -13.34 -12.39
N GLY A 250 -13.62 -14.01 -12.91
CA GLY A 250 -13.63 -15.44 -13.19
C GLY A 250 -13.49 -16.34 -11.95
N MET A 251 -13.11 -15.79 -10.80
CA MET A 251 -12.99 -16.55 -9.56
C MET A 251 -14.35 -16.88 -8.95
N THR A 252 -14.41 -18.00 -8.24
CA THR A 252 -15.56 -18.33 -7.37
C THR A 252 -15.62 -17.39 -6.15
N ASP A 253 -16.79 -17.31 -5.52
CA ASP A 253 -16.94 -16.54 -4.26
C ASP A 253 -16.00 -17.04 -3.17
N GLN A 254 -15.75 -18.35 -3.10
CA GLN A 254 -14.81 -18.93 -2.15
C GLN A 254 -13.36 -18.49 -2.42
N GLN A 255 -12.92 -18.51 -3.68
CA GLN A 255 -11.59 -18.05 -4.06
C GLN A 255 -11.39 -16.57 -3.74
N ARG A 256 -12.36 -15.71 -4.06
CA ARG A 256 -12.35 -14.28 -3.69
C ARG A 256 -12.32 -14.08 -2.17
N ALA A 257 -13.09 -14.88 -1.43
CA ALA A 257 -13.10 -14.83 0.05
C ALA A 257 -11.74 -15.21 0.65
N ILE A 258 -11.07 -16.26 0.14
CA ILE A 258 -9.72 -16.67 0.57
C ILE A 258 -8.73 -15.51 0.41
N ILE A 259 -8.68 -14.89 -0.77
CA ILE A 259 -7.79 -13.75 -1.05
C ILE A 259 -8.10 -12.58 -0.10
N SER A 260 -9.39 -12.23 0.04
CA SER A 260 -9.82 -11.12 0.89
C SER A 260 -9.49 -11.33 2.37
N VAL A 261 -9.66 -12.54 2.88
CA VAL A 261 -9.30 -12.89 4.27
C VAL A 261 -7.80 -12.88 4.46
N ALA A 262 -7.03 -13.43 3.52
CA ALA A 262 -5.57 -13.39 3.56
C ALA A 262 -5.04 -11.95 3.57
N CYS A 263 -5.60 -11.04 2.75
CA CYS A 263 -5.25 -9.62 2.78
C CYS A 263 -5.53 -8.97 4.14
N LYS A 264 -6.72 -9.21 4.73
CA LYS A 264 -7.07 -8.66 6.05
C LYS A 264 -6.15 -9.19 7.17
N ALA A 265 -5.83 -10.48 7.14
CA ALA A 265 -4.86 -11.06 8.07
C ALA A 265 -3.46 -10.45 7.90
N ASN A 266 -3.04 -10.22 6.65
CA ASN A 266 -1.75 -9.60 6.35
C ASN A 266 -1.67 -8.14 6.84
N VAL A 267 -2.76 -7.36 6.73
CA VAL A 267 -2.85 -6.01 7.31
C VAL A 267 -2.58 -6.04 8.82
N ALA A 268 -3.21 -6.94 9.56
CA ALA A 268 -3.03 -7.05 11.02
C ALA A 268 -1.59 -7.46 11.37
N ASN A 269 -1.03 -8.44 10.66
CA ASN A 269 0.35 -8.91 10.87
C ASN A 269 1.37 -7.80 10.58
N GLN A 270 1.22 -7.12 9.46
CA GLN A 270 2.17 -6.09 9.03
C GLN A 270 2.17 -4.90 10.00
N LEU A 271 0.98 -4.46 10.45
CA LEU A 271 0.89 -3.38 11.43
C LEU A 271 1.57 -3.76 12.75
N ALA A 272 1.25 -4.95 13.28
CA ALA A 272 1.82 -5.41 14.54
C ALA A 272 3.35 -5.56 14.50
N GLU A 273 3.87 -6.16 13.43
CA GLU A 273 5.32 -6.28 13.19
C GLU A 273 5.96 -4.90 13.04
N GLY A 274 5.32 -4.01 12.23
CA GLY A 274 5.80 -2.65 11.98
C GLY A 274 6.00 -1.86 13.26
N GLU A 275 5.02 -1.88 14.16
CA GLU A 275 5.13 -1.19 15.47
C GLU A 275 6.23 -1.80 16.37
N ALA A 276 6.46 -3.12 16.27
CA ALA A 276 7.38 -3.81 17.17
C ALA A 276 8.88 -3.58 16.86
N ILE A 277 9.23 -3.36 15.58
CA ILE A 277 10.64 -3.42 15.15
C ILE A 277 11.35 -2.07 15.08
N GLN A 278 10.63 -0.94 15.14
CA GLN A 278 11.21 0.38 14.88
C GLN A 278 12.21 0.83 15.95
N GLY A 279 11.93 0.56 17.23
CA GLY A 279 12.81 0.96 18.32
C GLY A 279 14.22 0.38 18.22
N LYS A 280 14.32 -0.89 17.79
CA LYS A 280 15.62 -1.53 17.56
C LYS A 280 16.36 -0.88 16.38
N ALA A 281 15.67 -0.65 15.28
CA ALA A 281 16.25 -0.05 14.08
C ALA A 281 16.79 1.37 14.37
N LEU A 282 16.02 2.19 15.11
CA LEU A 282 16.45 3.53 15.52
C LEU A 282 17.73 3.47 16.35
N ALA A 283 17.78 2.63 17.39
CA ALA A 283 18.96 2.49 18.24
C ALA A 283 20.22 2.05 17.48
N GLU A 284 20.06 1.11 16.54
CA GLU A 284 21.18 0.64 15.71
C GLU A 284 21.68 1.72 14.74
N MET A 285 20.78 2.54 14.17
CA MET A 285 21.15 3.64 13.30
C MET A 285 21.84 4.79 14.07
N GLU A 286 21.37 5.13 15.28
CA GLU A 286 22.07 6.08 16.17
C GLU A 286 23.47 5.60 16.52
N ALA A 287 23.62 4.32 16.85
CA ALA A 287 24.93 3.70 17.08
C ALA A 287 25.85 3.73 15.84
N ALA A 288 25.28 3.77 14.63
CA ALA A 288 25.99 3.96 13.36
C ALA A 288 26.24 5.43 13.00
N GLY A 289 25.97 6.37 13.92
CA GLY A 289 26.24 7.80 13.76
C GLY A 289 25.17 8.60 13.03
N VAL A 290 23.93 8.11 13.02
CA VAL A 290 22.76 8.88 12.54
C VAL A 290 22.34 9.87 13.63
N THR A 291 22.05 11.10 13.24
CA THR A 291 21.40 12.09 14.09
C THR A 291 19.91 12.10 13.80
N ILE A 292 19.11 11.76 14.82
CA ILE A 292 17.66 11.82 14.75
C ILE A 292 17.18 13.21 15.12
N HIS A 293 16.35 13.80 14.26
CA HIS A 293 15.80 15.14 14.45
C HIS A 293 14.27 15.09 14.53
N THR A 294 13.74 16.05 15.29
CA THR A 294 12.30 16.35 15.27
C THR A 294 12.08 17.70 14.61
N TRP A 295 11.15 17.77 13.68
CA TRP A 295 10.78 19.03 13.03
C TRP A 295 10.31 20.07 14.02
N SER A 296 10.75 21.30 13.84
CA SER A 296 10.25 22.44 14.60
C SER A 296 8.77 22.71 14.29
N PRO A 297 8.02 23.38 15.19
CA PRO A 297 6.66 23.82 14.89
C PRO A 297 6.58 24.71 13.64
N GLU A 298 7.59 25.51 13.35
CA GLU A 298 7.69 26.34 12.16
C GLU A 298 7.77 25.48 10.89
N MET A 299 8.60 24.44 10.88
CA MET A 299 8.72 23.51 9.76
C MET A 299 7.40 22.76 9.52
N LEU A 300 6.77 22.26 10.57
CA LEU A 300 5.49 21.57 10.45
C LEU A 300 4.38 22.50 9.93
N ALA A 301 4.38 23.77 10.34
CA ALA A 301 3.45 24.78 9.83
C ALA A 301 3.70 25.06 8.34
N ALA A 302 4.96 25.14 7.90
CA ALA A 302 5.30 25.33 6.49
C ALA A 302 4.85 24.14 5.65
N PHE A 303 5.06 22.89 6.10
CA PHE A 303 4.58 21.70 5.42
C PHE A 303 3.05 21.65 5.35
N SER A 304 2.36 21.99 6.44
CA SER A 304 0.89 22.02 6.48
C SER A 304 0.32 23.06 5.52
N GLY A 305 0.89 24.28 5.52
CA GLY A 305 0.46 25.33 4.59
C GLY A 305 0.65 24.95 3.12
N ALA A 306 1.81 24.35 2.81
CA ALA A 306 2.08 23.85 1.46
C ALA A 306 1.12 22.70 1.06
N TRP A 307 0.76 21.84 2.00
CA TRP A 307 -0.24 20.80 1.76
C TRP A 307 -1.64 21.37 1.51
N ASP A 308 -2.07 22.38 2.30
CA ASP A 308 -3.37 23.00 2.12
C ASP A 308 -3.52 23.61 0.72
N GLU A 309 -2.45 24.25 0.19
CA GLU A 309 -2.42 24.76 -1.18
C GLU A 309 -2.55 23.62 -2.20
N VAL A 310 -1.76 22.54 -2.05
CA VAL A 310 -1.82 21.39 -2.95
C VAL A 310 -3.19 20.73 -2.92
N ALA A 311 -3.78 20.54 -1.74
CA ALA A 311 -5.10 19.94 -1.61
C ALA A 311 -6.17 20.76 -2.32
N ALA A 312 -6.12 22.10 -2.18
CA ALA A 312 -7.04 23.01 -2.87
C ALA A 312 -6.89 22.92 -4.41
N GLU A 313 -5.66 22.88 -4.91
CA GLU A 313 -5.37 22.72 -6.34
C GLU A 313 -5.87 21.39 -6.90
N GLU A 314 -5.62 20.29 -6.18
CA GLU A 314 -6.07 18.95 -6.58
C GLU A 314 -7.60 18.83 -6.58
N ILE A 315 -8.27 19.38 -5.58
CA ILE A 315 -9.74 19.45 -5.52
C ILE A 315 -10.29 20.21 -6.72
N ALA A 316 -9.68 21.32 -7.09
CA ALA A 316 -10.14 22.14 -8.22
C ALA A 316 -9.88 21.47 -9.58
N ALA A 317 -8.78 20.71 -9.71
CA ALA A 317 -8.32 20.13 -10.97
C ALA A 317 -8.89 18.73 -11.25
N ASN A 318 -9.22 17.94 -10.22
CA ASN A 318 -9.57 16.53 -10.36
C ASN A 318 -10.85 16.19 -9.58
N PRO A 319 -11.99 15.96 -10.26
CA PRO A 319 -13.25 15.59 -9.63
C PRO A 319 -13.18 14.29 -8.80
N ASP A 320 -12.38 13.31 -9.23
CA ASP A 320 -12.19 12.05 -8.49
C ASP A 320 -11.46 12.33 -7.17
N PHE A 321 -10.41 13.16 -7.23
CA PHE A 321 -9.71 13.59 -6.02
C PHE A 321 -10.64 14.33 -5.07
N ALA A 322 -11.41 15.29 -5.57
CA ALA A 322 -12.37 16.05 -4.77
C ALA A 322 -13.40 15.15 -4.07
N ASN A 323 -13.91 14.16 -4.79
CA ASN A 323 -14.89 13.21 -4.27
C ASN A 323 -14.29 12.32 -3.15
N VAL A 324 -13.13 11.70 -3.41
CA VAL A 324 -12.47 10.80 -2.46
C VAL A 324 -11.98 11.56 -1.23
N TYR A 325 -11.32 12.71 -1.43
CA TYR A 325 -10.80 13.54 -0.33
C TYR A 325 -11.92 14.12 0.52
N GLY A 326 -13.04 14.51 -0.12
CA GLY A 326 -14.23 14.99 0.57
C GLY A 326 -14.84 13.91 1.49
N ASN A 327 -14.98 12.67 1.00
CA ASN A 327 -15.48 11.54 1.78
C ASN A 327 -14.53 11.18 2.94
N LEU A 328 -13.22 11.13 2.69
CA LEU A 328 -12.23 10.88 3.73
C LEU A 328 -12.31 11.95 4.83
N ASN A 329 -12.38 13.23 4.47
CA ASN A 329 -12.45 14.32 5.44
C ASN A 329 -13.75 14.30 6.25
N GLU A 330 -14.87 13.93 5.65
CA GLU A 330 -16.13 13.78 6.38
C GLU A 330 -16.06 12.62 7.38
N PHE A 331 -15.49 11.48 6.97
CA PHE A 331 -15.23 10.37 7.89
C PHE A 331 -14.33 10.80 9.06
N ARG A 332 -13.24 11.52 8.78
CA ARG A 332 -12.29 12.00 9.78
C ARG A 332 -12.94 12.97 10.80
N LYS A 333 -13.87 13.82 10.39
CA LYS A 333 -14.63 14.68 11.32
C LYS A 333 -15.41 13.86 12.35
N GLY A 334 -16.10 12.82 11.89
CA GLY A 334 -16.82 11.89 12.79
C GLY A 334 -15.87 11.10 13.70
N TYR A 335 -14.74 10.65 13.15
CA TYR A 335 -13.73 9.88 13.90
C TYR A 335 -13.00 10.73 14.96
N ALA A 336 -12.83 12.03 14.74
CA ALA A 336 -12.12 12.94 15.65
C ALA A 336 -12.71 12.93 17.06
N GLN A 337 -14.03 12.93 17.19
CA GLN A 337 -14.70 12.87 18.50
C GLN A 337 -14.35 11.56 19.24
N TRP A 338 -14.36 10.43 18.55
CA TRP A 338 -13.96 9.15 19.12
C TRP A 338 -12.49 9.16 19.54
N LYS A 339 -11.60 9.64 18.66
CA LYS A 339 -10.16 9.75 18.93
C LYS A 339 -9.87 10.61 20.17
N ASP A 340 -10.58 11.73 20.34
CA ASP A 340 -10.38 12.64 21.47
C ASP A 340 -10.87 12.07 22.81
N LEU A 341 -11.92 11.24 22.79
CA LEU A 341 -12.54 10.67 23.98
C LEU A 341 -12.05 9.25 24.31
N GLY A 342 -11.69 8.47 23.30
CA GLY A 342 -11.41 7.05 23.45
C GLY A 342 -9.95 6.72 23.74
N TYR A 343 -9.01 7.59 23.37
CA TYR A 343 -7.58 7.35 23.54
C TYR A 343 -6.98 8.24 24.63
N LEU A 344 -6.11 7.65 25.44
CA LEU A 344 -5.30 8.42 26.41
C LEU A 344 -4.34 9.35 25.65
N LYS A 345 -4.19 10.59 26.14
CA LYS A 345 -3.29 11.61 25.58
C LYS A 345 -1.94 11.60 26.32
#